data_e2aac213a61957c0dd8247471b7a0efe
#
_entry.id   e2aac213a61957c0dd8247471b7a0efe
#
_cell.length_a   1.000
_cell.length_b   1.000
_cell.length_c   1.000
_cell.angle_alpha   90.00
_cell.angle_beta   90.00
_cell.angle_gamma   90.00
#
_symmetry.space_group_name_H-M   'P 1'
#
loop_
_entity.id
_entity.type
_entity.pdbx_description
1 polymer ?
#
loop_
_entity_poly.entity_id
_entity_poly.type
_entity_poly.pdbx_seq_one_letter_code
_entity_poly.pdbx_strand_id
1 'polypeptide(L)'
;MSLKSNQTILGHTAPGDGIVLYNGRVSASGAQNLIVRYLRIRMGAAYPSELDACGIANGANMIFDHCSMTWGKDECFSINPDGKGTAPKNITIQNSIIGQGL
;
A
#
# COMPACT_ATOMS: atom_id res chain seq x y z
N MET A 1 0.74 6.59 7.00
CA MET A 1 1.80 7.00 6.05
C MET A 1 1.19 7.24 4.68
N SER A 2 1.57 8.34 4.04
CA SER A 2 1.10 8.64 2.69
C SER A 2 2.26 8.63 1.71
N LEU A 3 2.10 7.84 0.65
CA LEU A 3 3.06 7.80 -0.45
C LEU A 3 2.70 8.90 -1.44
N LYS A 4 3.71 9.55 -1.97
CA LYS A 4 3.55 10.72 -2.85
C LYS A 4 4.03 10.45 -4.26
N SER A 5 3.67 11.33 -5.18
CA SER A 5 4.08 11.22 -6.59
C SER A 5 5.59 11.23 -6.76
N ASN A 6 6.05 10.53 -7.78
CA ASN A 6 7.45 10.50 -8.20
C ASN A 6 8.40 9.97 -7.13
N GLN A 7 7.93 9.00 -6.34
CA GLN A 7 8.74 8.31 -5.33
C GLN A 7 9.08 6.90 -5.79
N THR A 8 10.26 6.46 -5.42
CA THR A 8 10.70 5.08 -5.54
C THR A 8 11.13 4.60 -4.17
N ILE A 9 10.45 3.58 -3.65
CA ILE A 9 10.72 3.03 -2.33
C ILE A 9 11.26 1.62 -2.52
N LEU A 10 12.49 1.39 -2.07
CA LEU A 10 13.20 0.13 -2.25
C LEU A 10 13.54 -0.48 -0.89
N GLY A 11 12.62 -1.26 -0.35
CA GLY A 11 12.77 -1.86 0.98
C GLY A 11 13.90 -2.87 1.08
N HIS A 12 14.27 -3.50 -0.05
CA HIS A 12 15.33 -4.51 -0.06
C HIS A 12 16.74 -3.92 0.13
N THR A 13 16.90 -2.61 0.07
CA THR A 13 18.19 -1.96 0.33
C THR A 13 18.45 -1.76 1.81
N ALA A 14 17.45 -1.97 2.66
CA ALA A 14 17.62 -1.88 4.10
C ALA A 14 18.32 -3.12 4.64
N PRO A 15 19.14 -2.98 5.69
CA PRO A 15 19.80 -4.12 6.31
C PRO A 15 18.80 -5.02 7.06
N GLY A 16 19.22 -6.26 7.34
CA GLY A 16 18.43 -7.23 8.08
C GLY A 16 17.24 -7.74 7.26
N ASP A 17 16.08 -7.87 7.90
CA ASP A 17 14.88 -8.42 7.31
C ASP A 17 14.07 -7.40 6.50
N GLY A 18 14.65 -6.25 6.20
CA GLY A 18 13.99 -5.22 5.40
C GLY A 18 13.16 -4.26 6.23
N ILE A 19 12.13 -3.68 5.59
CA ILE A 19 11.30 -2.64 6.19
C ILE A 19 9.90 -3.18 6.43
N VAL A 20 9.41 -3.03 7.66
CA VAL A 20 8.03 -3.31 8.04
C VAL A 20 7.37 -2.02 8.51
N LEU A 21 6.25 -1.66 7.89
CA LEU A 21 5.39 -0.56 8.34
C LEU A 21 4.28 -1.17 9.19
N TYR A 22 4.25 -0.82 10.45
CA TYR A 22 3.44 -1.48 11.45
C TYR A 22 2.54 -0.49 12.18
N ASN A 23 1.36 -0.97 12.59
CA ASN A 23 0.41 -0.23 13.42
C ASN A 23 -0.10 1.05 12.74
N GLY A 24 -0.39 0.95 11.46
CA GLY A 24 -0.97 2.07 10.73
C GLY A 24 -1.28 1.72 9.29
N ARG A 25 -1.94 2.63 8.64
CA ARG A 25 -2.34 2.51 7.25
C ARG A 25 -1.32 3.14 6.32
N VAL A 26 -1.14 2.56 5.15
CA VAL A 26 -0.38 3.16 4.05
C VAL A 26 -1.38 3.60 2.96
N SER A 27 -1.28 4.83 2.51
CA SER A 27 -2.12 5.36 1.43
C SER A 27 -1.26 5.85 0.28
N ALA A 28 -1.60 5.42 -0.91
CA ALA A 28 -1.02 5.93 -2.15
C ALA A 28 -2.05 6.72 -2.98
N SER A 29 -3.15 7.12 -2.34
CA SER A 29 -4.23 7.84 -3.03
C SER A 29 -3.73 9.15 -3.62
N GLY A 30 -4.03 9.38 -4.90
CA GLY A 30 -3.64 10.59 -5.62
C GLY A 30 -2.20 10.63 -6.12
N ALA A 31 -1.38 9.65 -5.79
CA ALA A 31 0.01 9.62 -6.24
C ALA A 31 0.09 9.24 -7.73
N GLN A 32 1.13 9.72 -8.39
CA GLN A 32 1.45 9.37 -9.77
C GLN A 32 2.93 9.02 -9.89
N ASN A 33 3.24 8.03 -10.72
CA ASN A 33 4.61 7.59 -10.97
C ASN A 33 5.28 7.10 -9.68
N LEU A 34 4.73 6.06 -9.11
CA LEU A 34 5.16 5.50 -7.84
C LEU A 34 5.68 4.07 -8.04
N ILE A 35 6.85 3.79 -7.49
CA ILE A 35 7.40 2.44 -7.44
C ILE A 35 7.64 2.07 -5.99
N VAL A 36 7.04 0.94 -5.56
CA VAL A 36 7.17 0.43 -4.20
C VAL A 36 7.62 -1.03 -4.29
N ARG A 37 8.77 -1.34 -3.75
CA ARG A 37 9.32 -2.68 -3.78
C ARG A 37 9.79 -3.13 -2.40
N TYR A 38 9.50 -4.37 -2.07
CA TYR A 38 9.98 -5.05 -0.87
C TYR A 38 9.58 -4.34 0.43
N LEU A 39 8.33 -3.85 0.49
CA LEU A 39 7.75 -3.37 1.74
C LEU A 39 6.82 -4.43 2.32
N ARG A 40 6.81 -4.51 3.64
CA ARG A 40 5.84 -5.28 4.39
C ARG A 40 4.96 -4.31 5.18
N ILE A 41 3.65 -4.38 4.94
CA ILE A 41 2.68 -3.50 5.58
C ILE A 41 1.82 -4.36 6.50
N ARG A 42 1.82 -4.04 7.78
CA ARG A 42 1.11 -4.75 8.84
C ARG A 42 0.32 -3.74 9.66
N MET A 43 -0.93 -3.49 9.30
CA MET A 43 -1.75 -2.55 10.07
C MET A 43 -1.90 -3.02 11.51
N GLY A 44 -2.41 -4.22 11.72
CA GLY A 44 -2.54 -4.81 13.04
C GLY A 44 -3.80 -4.39 13.78
N ALA A 45 -4.19 -5.19 14.76
CA ALA A 45 -5.43 -5.01 15.51
C ALA A 45 -5.40 -3.80 16.45
N ALA A 46 -4.22 -3.32 16.82
CA ALA A 46 -4.09 -2.18 17.73
C ALA A 46 -4.43 -0.83 17.09
N TYR A 47 -4.50 -0.77 15.75
CA TYR A 47 -4.91 0.46 15.08
C TYR A 47 -6.38 0.77 15.39
N PRO A 48 -6.71 2.01 15.79
CA PRO A 48 -8.04 2.29 16.37
C PRO A 48 -9.19 2.34 15.36
N SER A 49 -8.92 2.34 14.06
CA SER A 49 -9.96 2.48 13.02
C SER A 49 -10.06 1.23 12.16
N GLU A 50 -11.28 0.96 11.67
CA GLU A 50 -11.53 -0.08 10.70
C GLU A 50 -11.15 0.41 9.30
N LEU A 51 -9.87 0.27 8.94
CA LEU A 51 -9.33 0.74 7.67
C LEU A 51 -8.54 -0.36 6.97
N ASP A 52 -8.30 -0.14 5.69
CA ASP A 52 -7.45 -1.01 4.89
C ASP A 52 -5.99 -0.84 5.28
N ALA A 53 -5.22 -1.91 5.21
CA ALA A 53 -3.79 -1.82 5.46
C ALA A 53 -3.10 -0.93 4.42
N CYS A 54 -3.50 -1.08 3.15
CA CYS A 54 -3.02 -0.22 2.07
C CYS A 54 -4.18 0.14 1.15
N GLY A 55 -4.23 1.38 0.68
CA GLY A 55 -5.33 1.83 -0.18
C GLY A 55 -4.93 2.86 -1.21
N ILE A 56 -5.62 2.80 -2.35
CA ILE A 56 -5.48 3.74 -3.46
C ILE A 56 -6.88 4.17 -3.87
N ALA A 57 -7.20 5.47 -3.71
CA ALA A 57 -8.51 6.02 -4.10
C ALA A 57 -8.46 6.83 -5.39
N ASN A 58 -7.27 7.13 -5.90
CA ASN A 58 -7.05 7.91 -7.12
C ASN A 58 -5.56 7.81 -7.44
N GLY A 59 -5.15 8.21 -8.61
CA GLY A 59 -3.75 8.21 -8.99
C GLY A 59 -3.50 7.38 -10.24
N ALA A 60 -2.24 7.29 -10.64
CA ALA A 60 -1.88 6.61 -11.86
C ALA A 60 -0.42 6.15 -11.87
N ASN A 61 -0.13 5.12 -12.65
CA ASN A 61 1.23 4.66 -12.94
C ASN A 61 1.96 4.23 -11.67
N MET A 62 1.44 3.21 -11.02
CA MET A 62 2.02 2.66 -9.79
C MET A 62 2.40 1.20 -9.97
N ILE A 63 3.52 0.81 -9.37
CA ILE A 63 3.94 -0.58 -9.31
C ILE A 63 4.24 -0.92 -7.85
N PHE A 64 3.56 -1.97 -7.35
CA PHE A 64 3.86 -2.62 -6.08
C PHE A 64 4.45 -3.99 -6.38
N ASP A 65 5.71 -4.18 -6.07
CA ASP A 65 6.46 -5.38 -6.42
C ASP A 65 7.13 -5.98 -5.19
N HIS A 66 6.97 -7.30 -5.01
CA HIS A 66 7.50 -8.01 -3.85
C HIS A 66 7.07 -7.37 -2.52
N CYS A 67 5.83 -6.91 -2.45
CA CYS A 67 5.24 -6.35 -1.24
C CYS A 67 4.38 -7.38 -0.54
N SER A 68 4.15 -7.17 0.75
CA SER A 68 3.25 -8.00 1.53
C SER A 68 2.35 -7.08 2.34
N MET A 69 1.05 -7.11 2.05
CA MET A 69 0.04 -6.30 2.75
C MET A 69 -0.89 -7.24 3.51
N THR A 70 -0.79 -7.23 4.82
CA THR A 70 -1.61 -8.09 5.68
C THR A 70 -2.10 -7.34 6.91
N TRP A 71 -2.98 -7.98 7.66
CA TRP A 71 -3.52 -7.51 8.94
C TRP A 71 -4.32 -6.21 8.82
N GLY A 72 -4.97 -5.99 7.68
CA GLY A 72 -5.95 -4.92 7.55
C GLY A 72 -7.20 -5.23 8.36
N LYS A 73 -7.79 -4.22 8.96
CA LYS A 73 -9.01 -4.40 9.78
C LYS A 73 -10.27 -4.33 8.95
N ASP A 74 -10.23 -3.74 7.77
CA ASP A 74 -11.26 -3.84 6.75
C ASP A 74 -10.71 -4.68 5.60
N GLU A 75 -9.90 -4.11 4.74
CA GLU A 75 -9.24 -4.84 3.66
C GLU A 75 -7.73 -4.76 3.80
N CYS A 76 -7.02 -5.72 3.23
CA CYS A 76 -5.56 -5.67 3.22
C CYS A 76 -5.04 -4.72 2.15
N PHE A 77 -5.76 -4.64 1.03
CA PHE A 77 -5.44 -3.71 -0.06
C PHE A 77 -6.72 -3.35 -0.80
N SER A 78 -6.92 -2.08 -1.08
CA SER A 78 -8.08 -1.63 -1.84
C SER A 78 -7.69 -0.64 -2.94
N ILE A 79 -8.41 -0.73 -4.06
CA ILE A 79 -8.28 0.20 -5.19
C ILE A 79 -9.69 0.65 -5.54
N ASN A 80 -10.01 1.91 -5.31
CA ASN A 80 -11.35 2.44 -5.49
C ASN A 80 -11.30 3.82 -6.15
N PRO A 81 -12.36 4.23 -6.86
CA PRO A 81 -12.48 5.64 -7.27
C PRO A 81 -12.67 6.54 -6.03
N ASP A 82 -12.28 7.80 -6.16
CA ASP A 82 -12.34 8.74 -5.03
C ASP A 82 -13.72 9.34 -4.80
N GLY A 83 -14.71 8.95 -5.56
CA GLY A 83 -16.07 9.51 -5.48
C GLY A 83 -16.23 10.85 -6.19
N LYS A 84 -15.19 11.34 -6.86
CA LYS A 84 -15.18 12.64 -7.55
C LYS A 84 -15.02 12.49 -9.06
N GLY A 85 -15.38 11.32 -9.59
CA GLY A 85 -15.26 11.04 -11.01
C GLY A 85 -13.88 10.58 -11.47
N THR A 86 -12.92 10.49 -10.55
CA THR A 86 -11.56 10.04 -10.87
C THR A 86 -11.35 8.61 -10.37
N ALA A 87 -10.73 7.78 -11.20
CA ALA A 87 -10.42 6.40 -10.85
C ALA A 87 -8.93 6.14 -11.01
N PRO A 88 -8.35 5.23 -10.22
CA PRO A 88 -6.95 4.82 -10.39
C PRO A 88 -6.71 4.20 -11.77
N LYS A 89 -5.54 4.46 -12.35
CA LYS A 89 -5.15 3.93 -13.67
C LYS A 89 -3.74 3.38 -13.65
N ASN A 90 -3.53 2.30 -14.40
CA ASN A 90 -2.21 1.70 -14.58
C ASN A 90 -1.57 1.31 -13.26
N ILE A 91 -2.29 0.52 -12.48
CA ILE A 91 -1.80 -0.01 -11.21
C ILE A 91 -1.37 -1.46 -11.44
N THR A 92 -0.12 -1.76 -11.14
CA THR A 92 0.43 -3.11 -11.23
C THR A 92 0.80 -3.60 -9.84
N ILE A 93 0.33 -4.79 -9.49
CA ILE A 93 0.73 -5.49 -8.28
C ILE A 93 1.30 -6.82 -8.74
N GLN A 94 2.57 -7.07 -8.44
CA GLN A 94 3.23 -8.29 -8.90
C GLN A 94 4.09 -8.90 -7.80
N ASN A 95 4.24 -10.23 -7.84
CA ASN A 95 5.08 -10.97 -6.90
C ASN A 95 4.80 -10.61 -5.44
N SER A 96 3.52 -10.38 -5.10
CA SER A 96 3.14 -9.81 -3.81
C SER A 96 2.14 -10.73 -3.10
N ILE A 97 2.03 -10.55 -1.79
CA ILE A 97 1.09 -11.28 -0.94
C ILE A 97 0.09 -10.27 -0.35
N ILE A 98 -1.19 -10.52 -0.56
CA ILE A 98 -2.28 -9.75 0.03
C ILE A 98 -3.18 -10.75 0.73
N GLY A 99 -3.32 -10.65 2.04
CA GLY A 99 -4.12 -11.61 2.77
C GLY A 99 -4.00 -11.48 4.27
N GLN A 100 -4.55 -12.46 5.00
CA GLN A 100 -4.60 -12.49 6.45
C GLN A 100 -5.21 -11.21 7.03
N GLY A 101 -6.39 -10.84 6.57
CA GLY A 101 -7.17 -9.77 7.18
C GLY A 101 -7.60 -10.14 8.61
N LEU A 102 -7.84 -9.13 9.40
CA LEU A 102 -8.26 -9.32 10.80
C LEU A 102 -9.77 -9.20 10.96
#